data_9a6a3f18b20e2f9cd9398f600c4c0884
#
_entry.id   9a6a3f18b20e2f9cd9398f600c4c0884
#
_cell.length_a   1.000
_cell.length_b   1.000
_cell.length_c   1.000
_cell.angle_alpha   90.00
_cell.angle_beta   90.00
_cell.angle_gamma   90.00
#
_symmetry.space_group_name_H-M   'P 1'
#
loop_
_entity.id
_entity.type
_entity.pdbx_description
1 polymer ?
#
loop_
_entity_poly.entity_id
_entity_poly.type
_entity_poly.pdbx_seq_one_letter_code
_entity_poly.pdbx_strand_id
1 'polypeptide(L)'
;MTKYIFVTGGVVSGLGKGITSASLGNLLKARGLSIVNQKLDPYINVDPDTMNPFQHGEVFVTEDGATTDLDLGHYERFTGVNLRKDANVTTGSIYRKVIESHL
;
A
#
# COMPACT_ATOMS: atom_id res chain seq x y z
N MET A 1 -14.28 17.37 1.26
CA MET A 1 -14.50 16.09 1.97
C MET A 1 -13.75 14.97 1.26
N THR A 2 -12.96 14.21 2.00
CA THR A 2 -12.23 13.07 1.44
C THR A 2 -13.19 11.94 1.11
N LYS A 3 -13.03 11.37 -0.08
CA LYS A 3 -13.79 10.20 -0.50
C LYS A 3 -12.85 9.00 -0.59
N TYR A 4 -13.37 7.82 -0.30
CA TYR A 4 -12.61 6.59 -0.28
C TYR A 4 -13.13 5.64 -1.35
N ILE A 5 -12.21 5.07 -2.12
CA ILE A 5 -12.52 4.05 -3.13
C ILE A 5 -11.74 2.80 -2.75
N PHE A 6 -12.45 1.68 -2.56
CA PHE A 6 -11.84 0.41 -2.20
C PHE A 6 -11.77 -0.48 -3.43
N VAL A 7 -10.56 -0.92 -3.77
CA VAL A 7 -10.34 -1.87 -4.85
C VAL A 7 -10.06 -3.22 -4.20
N THR A 8 -10.96 -4.17 -4.43
CA THR A 8 -10.84 -5.53 -3.89
C THR A 8 -10.83 -6.52 -5.05
N GLY A 9 -10.33 -7.71 -4.78
CA GLY A 9 -10.30 -8.74 -5.80
C GLY A 9 -10.16 -10.13 -5.18
N GLY A 10 -10.11 -11.15 -6.03
CA GLY A 10 -10.01 -12.53 -5.61
C GLY A 10 -8.69 -12.85 -4.92
N VAL A 11 -8.60 -14.08 -4.40
CA VAL A 11 -7.44 -14.56 -3.64
C VAL A 11 -6.17 -14.73 -4.46
N VAL A 12 -6.27 -14.73 -5.78
CA VAL A 12 -5.08 -14.82 -6.63
C VAL A 12 -4.40 -13.46 -6.67
N SER A 13 -3.35 -13.32 -5.90
CA SER A 13 -2.56 -12.09 -5.86
C SER A 13 -1.75 -11.94 -7.15
N GLY A 14 -1.36 -10.71 -7.45
CA GLY A 14 -0.48 -10.42 -8.56
C GLY A 14 -1.16 -10.30 -9.92
N LEU A 15 -2.46 -10.46 -10.01
CA LEU A 15 -3.17 -10.39 -11.29
C LEU A 15 -3.80 -9.01 -11.53
N GLY A 16 -3.06 -7.97 -11.23
CA GLY A 16 -3.43 -6.65 -11.69
C GLY A 16 -4.24 -5.78 -10.75
N LYS A 17 -4.53 -6.21 -9.51
CA LYS A 17 -5.18 -5.30 -8.55
C LYS A 17 -4.35 -4.06 -8.28
N GLY A 18 -3.04 -4.24 -8.06
CA GLY A 18 -2.12 -3.13 -7.84
C GLY A 18 -2.03 -2.22 -9.05
N ILE A 19 -1.92 -2.81 -10.22
CA ILE A 19 -1.86 -2.05 -11.49
C ILE A 19 -3.21 -1.33 -11.73
N THR A 20 -4.33 -2.01 -11.47
CA THR A 20 -5.66 -1.40 -11.61
C THR A 20 -5.81 -0.21 -10.67
N SER A 21 -5.41 -0.35 -9.41
CA SER A 21 -5.47 0.75 -8.43
C SER A 21 -4.58 1.91 -8.83
N ALA A 22 -3.36 1.62 -9.29
CA ALA A 22 -2.44 2.63 -9.75
C ALA A 22 -2.97 3.38 -10.98
N SER A 23 -3.56 2.65 -11.93
CA SER A 23 -4.15 3.23 -13.12
C SER A 23 -5.35 4.11 -12.79
N LEU A 24 -6.23 3.65 -11.88
CA LEU A 24 -7.37 4.44 -11.43
C LEU A 24 -6.90 5.73 -10.75
N GLY A 25 -5.89 5.64 -9.89
CA GLY A 25 -5.29 6.82 -9.25
C GLY A 25 -4.78 7.81 -10.26
N ASN A 26 -4.09 7.32 -11.30
CA ASN A 26 -3.59 8.17 -12.37
C ASN A 26 -4.72 8.87 -13.14
N LEU A 27 -5.78 8.15 -13.46
CA LEU A 27 -6.93 8.72 -14.16
C LEU A 27 -7.62 9.79 -13.33
N LEU A 28 -7.80 9.55 -12.04
CA LEU A 28 -8.43 10.52 -11.14
C LEU A 28 -7.56 11.76 -10.98
N LYS A 29 -6.25 11.59 -10.87
CA LYS A 29 -5.31 12.71 -10.80
C LYS A 29 -5.35 13.52 -12.09
N ALA A 30 -5.41 12.86 -13.24
CA ALA A 30 -5.51 13.54 -14.54
C ALA A 30 -6.78 14.37 -14.65
N ARG A 31 -7.82 14.04 -13.90
CA ARG A 31 -9.06 14.82 -13.83
C ARG A 31 -9.02 15.94 -12.81
N GLY A 32 -7.86 16.22 -12.23
CA GLY A 32 -7.66 17.33 -11.30
C GLY A 32 -7.95 16.99 -9.84
N LEU A 33 -8.17 15.72 -9.52
CA LEU A 33 -8.40 15.32 -8.14
C LEU A 33 -7.07 15.07 -7.42
N SER A 34 -7.03 15.43 -6.14
CA SER A 34 -5.91 15.07 -5.26
C SER A 34 -6.12 13.65 -4.76
N ILE A 35 -5.19 12.76 -5.07
CA ILE A 35 -5.33 11.33 -4.75
C ILE A 35 -4.15 10.81 -3.96
N VAL A 36 -4.40 9.79 -3.15
CA VAL A 36 -3.37 8.98 -2.49
C VAL A 36 -3.82 7.52 -2.61
N ASN A 37 -2.90 6.67 -3.06
CA ASN A 37 -3.11 5.23 -3.03
C ASN A 37 -2.60 4.66 -1.71
N GLN A 38 -3.35 3.73 -1.13
CA GLN A 38 -2.95 3.04 0.09
C GLN A 38 -3.17 1.54 -0.09
N LYS A 39 -2.20 0.76 0.34
CA LYS A 39 -2.26 -0.70 0.29
C LYS A 39 -2.59 -1.25 1.67
N LEU A 40 -3.60 -2.12 1.74
CA LEU A 40 -3.98 -2.81 2.97
C LEU A 40 -3.64 -4.28 2.81
N ASP A 41 -2.74 -4.76 3.64
CA ASP A 41 -2.30 -6.15 3.62
C ASP A 41 -2.77 -6.88 4.89
N PRO A 42 -3.30 -8.11 4.75
CA PRO A 42 -3.88 -8.81 5.89
C PRO A 42 -2.88 -9.51 6.80
N TYR A 43 -1.61 -9.57 6.43
CA TYR A 43 -0.65 -10.31 7.25
C TYR A 43 -0.34 -9.60 8.57
N ILE A 44 0.11 -10.41 9.55
CA ILE A 44 0.36 -9.93 10.91
C ILE A 44 1.69 -9.20 11.05
N ASN A 45 2.60 -9.35 10.09
CA ASN A 45 3.90 -8.69 10.13
C ASN A 45 3.72 -7.17 10.05
N VAL A 46 4.50 -6.43 10.81
CA VAL A 46 4.48 -4.97 10.76
C VAL A 46 5.12 -4.50 9.46
N ASP A 47 6.25 -5.09 9.08
CA ASP A 47 6.97 -4.77 7.86
C ASP A 47 7.14 -6.03 6.99
N PRO A 48 7.08 -5.90 5.65
CA PRO A 48 7.24 -7.03 4.74
C PRO A 48 8.60 -7.73 4.86
N ASP A 49 9.65 -7.01 5.20
CA ASP A 49 11.00 -7.57 5.30
C ASP A 49 11.16 -8.56 6.46
N THR A 50 10.20 -8.62 7.38
CA THR A 50 10.18 -9.63 8.44
C THR A 50 9.57 -10.95 7.97
N MET A 51 9.03 -10.98 6.77
CA MET A 51 8.44 -12.17 6.17
C MET A 51 9.51 -12.98 5.43
N ASN A 52 9.22 -14.28 5.23
CA ASN A 52 10.05 -15.11 4.39
C ASN A 52 10.10 -14.54 2.96
N PRO A 53 11.27 -14.49 2.31
CA PRO A 53 11.37 -13.96 0.95
C PRO A 53 10.45 -14.64 -0.08
N PHE A 54 10.12 -15.91 0.12
CA PHE A 54 9.16 -16.60 -0.73
C PHE A 54 7.72 -16.12 -0.53
N GLN A 55 7.44 -15.46 0.59
CA GLN A 55 6.11 -14.94 0.92
C GLN A 55 5.91 -13.52 0.45
N HIS A 56 6.92 -12.64 0.62
CA HIS A 56 6.77 -11.23 0.27
C HIS A 56 7.33 -10.89 -1.13
N GLY A 57 8.24 -11.73 -1.67
CA GLY A 57 8.90 -11.42 -2.93
C GLY A 57 9.73 -10.16 -2.86
N GLU A 58 9.58 -9.29 -3.86
CA GLU A 58 10.26 -8.01 -3.90
C GLU A 58 9.58 -6.98 -3.00
N VAL A 59 10.36 -6.03 -2.52
CA VAL A 59 9.85 -4.95 -1.67
C VAL A 59 10.17 -3.60 -2.32
N PHE A 60 9.47 -2.58 -1.88
CA PHE A 60 9.70 -1.20 -2.29
C PHE A 60 10.10 -0.38 -1.06
N VAL A 61 11.07 0.52 -1.23
CA VAL A 61 11.50 1.40 -0.14
C VAL A 61 10.96 2.80 -0.43
N THR A 62 10.19 3.34 0.51
CA THR A 62 9.59 4.67 0.39
C THR A 62 10.64 5.76 0.63
N GLU A 63 10.27 7.02 0.34
CA GLU A 63 11.18 8.15 0.52
C GLU A 63 11.59 8.35 1.98
N ASP A 64 10.76 7.92 2.93
CA ASP A 64 11.08 7.96 4.37
C ASP A 64 11.78 6.70 4.86
N GLY A 65 12.24 5.84 3.94
CA GLY A 65 13.09 4.70 4.25
C GLY A 65 12.38 3.46 4.74
N ALA A 66 11.06 3.41 4.69
CA ALA A 66 10.30 2.25 5.12
C ALA A 66 10.27 1.19 4.02
N THR A 67 10.41 -0.08 4.43
CA THR A 67 10.21 -1.22 3.54
C THR A 67 8.72 -1.53 3.43
N THR A 68 8.20 -1.58 2.22
CA THR A 68 6.78 -1.75 1.96
C THR A 68 6.55 -2.76 0.84
N ASP A 69 5.27 -3.04 0.57
CA ASP A 69 4.87 -3.88 -0.54
C ASP A 69 5.27 -3.24 -1.87
N LEU A 70 5.61 -4.08 -2.85
CA LEU A 70 6.05 -3.65 -4.17
C LEU A 70 4.99 -2.80 -4.89
N ASP A 71 3.70 -3.00 -4.62
CA ASP A 71 2.63 -2.24 -5.26
C ASP A 71 2.76 -0.74 -5.04
N LEU A 72 3.39 -0.31 -3.94
CA LEU A 72 3.64 1.12 -3.72
C LEU A 72 4.54 1.71 -4.79
N GLY A 73 5.48 0.92 -5.32
CA GLY A 73 6.30 1.35 -6.44
C GLY A 73 5.48 1.59 -7.70
N HIS A 74 4.47 0.76 -7.94
CA HIS A 74 3.54 0.96 -9.06
C HIS A 74 2.71 2.21 -8.85
N TYR A 75 2.23 2.45 -7.63
CA TYR A 75 1.44 3.65 -7.31
C TYR A 75 2.26 4.91 -7.59
N GLU A 76 3.50 4.98 -7.10
CA GLU A 76 4.36 6.14 -7.34
C GLU A 76 4.62 6.35 -8.82
N ARG A 77 4.93 5.28 -9.54
CA ARG A 77 5.27 5.36 -10.95
C ARG A 77 4.09 5.85 -11.79
N PHE A 78 2.89 5.37 -11.49
CA PHE A 78 1.70 5.71 -12.27
C PHE A 78 1.14 7.08 -11.93
N THR A 79 1.20 7.48 -10.66
CA THR A 79 0.60 8.74 -10.20
C THR A 79 1.60 9.89 -10.13
N GLY A 80 2.89 9.60 -10.07
CA GLY A 80 3.92 10.63 -9.88
C GLY A 80 3.92 11.22 -8.46
N VAL A 81 3.24 10.58 -7.51
CA VAL A 81 3.16 11.04 -6.12
C VAL A 81 4.06 10.15 -5.27
N ASN A 82 5.01 10.76 -4.55
CA ASN A 82 5.86 10.01 -3.61
C ASN A 82 5.04 9.61 -2.40
N LEU A 83 5.17 8.34 -2.02
CA LEU A 83 4.44 7.76 -0.90
C LEU A 83 5.36 7.59 0.31
N ARG A 84 4.77 7.52 1.48
CA ARG A 84 5.46 7.30 2.73
C ARG A 84 4.99 5.98 3.34
N LYS A 85 5.59 5.58 4.48
CA LYS A 85 5.29 4.28 5.09
C LYS A 85 3.83 4.06 5.41
N ASP A 86 3.08 5.12 5.71
CA ASP A 86 1.65 5.02 6.04
C ASP A 86 0.77 4.69 4.83
N ALA A 87 1.33 4.67 3.63
CA ALA A 87 0.63 4.20 2.45
C ALA A 87 0.51 2.66 2.39
N ASN A 88 1.27 1.95 3.22
CA ASN A 88 1.14 0.49 3.35
C ASN A 88 0.74 0.15 4.78
N VAL A 89 -0.46 -0.37 4.96
CA VAL A 89 -1.01 -0.70 6.27
C VAL A 89 -1.20 -2.21 6.36
N THR A 90 -0.65 -2.81 7.41
CA THR A 90 -0.80 -4.25 7.67
C THR A 90 -1.67 -4.46 8.90
N THR A 91 -2.25 -5.66 9.02
CA THR A 91 -2.98 -6.05 10.23
C THR A 91 -2.08 -5.89 11.46
N GLY A 92 -0.82 -6.32 11.36
CA GLY A 92 0.14 -6.19 12.46
C GLY A 92 0.38 -4.74 12.87
N SER A 93 0.49 -3.82 11.90
CA SER A 93 0.70 -2.40 12.22
C SER A 93 -0.49 -1.80 12.96
N ILE A 94 -1.70 -2.21 12.62
CA ILE A 94 -2.91 -1.76 13.31
C ILE A 94 -2.96 -2.29 14.75
N TYR A 95 -2.71 -3.59 14.93
CA TYR A 95 -2.67 -4.18 16.27
C TYR A 95 -1.61 -3.52 17.14
N ARG A 96 -0.44 -3.25 16.58
CA ARG A 96 0.62 -2.56 17.30
C ARG A 96 0.17 -1.19 17.79
N LYS A 97 -0.49 -0.41 16.94
CA LYS A 97 -1.03 0.90 17.33
C LYS A 97 -2.05 0.79 18.45
N VAL A 98 -2.95 -0.19 18.36
CA VAL A 98 -3.97 -0.39 19.40
C VAL A 98 -3.31 -0.74 20.73
N ILE A 99 -2.36 -1.65 20.71
CA ILE A 99 -1.64 -2.06 21.93
C ILE A 99 -0.89 -0.87 22.55
N GLU A 100 -0.13 -0.13 21.74
CA GLU A 100 0.66 1.01 22.22
C GLU A 100 -0.23 2.12 22.76
N SER A 101 -1.40 2.34 22.20
CA SER A 101 -2.30 3.40 22.65
C SER A 101 -3.00 3.10 23.97
N HIS A 102 -2.96 1.84 24.43
CA HIS A 102 -3.60 1.40 25.67
C HIS A 102 -2.61 1.05 26.78
N LEU A 103 -1.33 1.31 26.58
CA LEU A 103 -0.31 1.09 27.60
C LEU A 103 -0.04 2.36 28.46
#